data_a150f9b2dd0a22206791a5328aaf0f11
#
_entry.id   a150f9b2dd0a22206791a5328aaf0f11
#
_cell.length_a   1.000
_cell.length_b   1.000
_cell.length_c   1.000
_cell.angle_alpha   90.00
_cell.angle_beta   90.00
_cell.angle_gamma   90.00
#
_symmetry.space_group_name_H-M   'P 1'
#
loop_
_entity.id
_entity.type
_entity.pdbx_description
1 polymer ?
#
loop_
_entity_poly.entity_id
_entity_poly.type
_entity_poly.pdbx_seq_one_letter_code
_entity_poly.pdbx_strand_id
1 'polypeptide(L)'
;ACKGADSLGVDFSQYDNDNNGIVDFIYIIYAGYAESEGAGSTTMWPHNWDLISALYYGYSHTDEYYANSETDFKLPSFDGKLVNAYACSNELKRSNNARAGIGTICHEFSHVLGLPDYYLTTTEPVTQQRLTPGAWSLMGYGNYLNDGNTPPNYSIYDKYYLGWVTPTVLAESQSLTLYADGETGYMLTRNEKHVDEGAYRTDTVYYLENRQLEGWDTYLPGHGMLIWQVIFDEEDWYNNCPNDYVPRYRLISALSTSSPYTTTKPKPEVPFPGSKNITKYTPFTHNGIYNIQETNGIITFDFTTTTVQSGVEDITIDPTGIWYDLLGNVIDPTTYKGIVIHNKQKYILR
;
A
#
# COMPACT_ATOMS: atom_id res chain seq x y z
N ALA A 1 -25.31 -18.26 9.31
CA ALA A 1 -24.19 -18.49 10.22
C ALA A 1 -24.53 -17.97 11.62
N CYS A 2 -24.78 -16.67 11.83
CA CYS A 2 -24.96 -16.07 13.16
C CYS A 2 -26.14 -16.66 13.96
N LYS A 3 -27.31 -16.86 13.34
CA LYS A 3 -28.45 -17.55 14.01
C LYS A 3 -28.10 -18.95 14.53
N GLY A 4 -27.26 -19.67 13.76
CA GLY A 4 -26.77 -20.99 14.17
C GLY A 4 -25.80 -20.91 15.34
N ALA A 5 -24.89 -19.94 15.31
CA ALA A 5 -23.94 -19.71 16.40
C ALA A 5 -24.64 -19.28 17.69
N ASP A 6 -25.61 -18.36 17.61
CA ASP A 6 -26.44 -17.93 18.70
C ASP A 6 -27.20 -19.10 19.33
N SER A 7 -27.85 -19.93 18.51
CA SER A 7 -28.56 -21.12 19.02
C SER A 7 -27.64 -22.19 19.64
N LEU A 8 -26.35 -22.13 19.39
CA LEU A 8 -25.31 -22.94 20.01
C LEU A 8 -24.68 -22.29 21.26
N GLY A 9 -25.18 -21.11 21.66
CA GLY A 9 -24.76 -20.42 22.86
C GLY A 9 -23.56 -19.48 22.70
N VAL A 10 -23.26 -19.05 21.48
CA VAL A 10 -22.28 -17.98 21.27
C VAL A 10 -22.88 -16.67 21.75
N ASP A 11 -22.21 -16.00 22.67
CA ASP A 11 -22.62 -14.71 23.23
C ASP A 11 -21.92 -13.60 22.38
N PHE A 12 -22.71 -12.97 21.51
CA PHE A 12 -22.22 -11.92 20.61
C PHE A 12 -21.84 -10.63 21.33
N SER A 13 -22.30 -10.42 22.57
CA SER A 13 -21.95 -9.23 23.35
C SER A 13 -20.46 -9.14 23.67
N GLN A 14 -19.74 -10.26 23.59
CA GLN A 14 -18.29 -10.34 23.84
C GLN A 14 -17.41 -9.90 22.66
N TYR A 15 -18.01 -9.63 21.49
CA TYR A 15 -17.29 -9.32 20.25
C TYR A 15 -17.55 -7.89 19.75
N ASP A 16 -17.80 -6.97 20.66
CA ASP A 16 -17.90 -5.53 20.45
C ASP A 16 -16.90 -4.84 21.40
N ASN A 17 -15.63 -4.83 21.00
CA ASN A 17 -14.54 -4.39 21.86
C ASN A 17 -14.47 -2.86 22.03
N ASP A 18 -14.93 -2.10 21.03
CA ASP A 18 -14.99 -0.64 21.08
C ASP A 18 -16.28 -0.09 21.69
N ASN A 19 -17.23 -0.98 22.05
CA ASN A 19 -18.53 -0.69 22.65
C ASN A 19 -19.42 0.24 21.80
N ASN A 20 -19.34 0.11 20.48
CA ASN A 20 -20.16 0.90 19.55
C ASN A 20 -21.56 0.28 19.29
N GLY A 21 -21.83 -0.91 19.84
CA GLY A 21 -23.09 -1.65 19.69
C GLY A 21 -23.12 -2.58 18.47
N ILE A 22 -22.01 -2.72 17.77
CA ILE A 22 -21.87 -3.57 16.58
C ILE A 22 -20.77 -4.61 16.86
N VAL A 23 -21.01 -5.86 16.45
CA VAL A 23 -19.98 -6.90 16.48
C VAL A 23 -18.83 -6.46 15.57
N ASP A 24 -17.59 -6.45 16.09
CA ASP A 24 -16.41 -5.93 15.39
C ASP A 24 -16.25 -6.58 14.03
N PHE A 25 -16.40 -7.91 13.96
CA PHE A 25 -16.24 -8.64 12.72
C PHE A 25 -16.70 -10.10 12.82
N ILE A 26 -17.16 -10.66 11.68
CA ILE A 26 -17.52 -12.07 11.56
C ILE A 26 -16.77 -12.68 10.37
N TYR A 27 -16.06 -13.78 10.63
CA TYR A 27 -15.44 -14.58 9.58
C TYR A 27 -16.18 -15.92 9.41
N ILE A 28 -16.61 -16.22 8.18
CA ILE A 28 -17.40 -17.41 7.84
C ILE A 28 -16.56 -18.33 6.97
N ILE A 29 -16.25 -19.53 7.45
CA ILE A 29 -15.69 -20.59 6.63
C ILE A 29 -16.85 -21.44 6.14
N TYR A 30 -17.18 -21.32 4.84
CA TYR A 30 -18.27 -22.10 4.25
C TYR A 30 -17.77 -23.45 3.73
N ALA A 31 -18.63 -24.48 3.83
CA ALA A 31 -18.31 -25.84 3.41
C ALA A 31 -18.08 -25.93 1.89
N GLY A 32 -17.10 -26.70 1.47
CA GLY A 32 -16.81 -27.01 0.08
C GLY A 32 -15.83 -26.05 -0.59
N TYR A 33 -16.03 -25.79 -1.88
CA TYR A 33 -15.07 -25.10 -2.75
C TYR A 33 -15.51 -23.69 -3.09
N ALA A 34 -14.55 -22.85 -3.48
CA ALA A 34 -14.79 -21.48 -3.94
C ALA A 34 -14.99 -21.38 -5.46
N GLU A 35 -15.81 -20.42 -5.89
CA GLU A 35 -15.93 -20.04 -7.29
C GLU A 35 -14.58 -19.53 -7.84
N SER A 36 -13.83 -18.78 -7.05
CA SER A 36 -12.49 -18.27 -7.39
C SER A 36 -11.48 -19.38 -7.74
N GLU A 37 -11.72 -20.61 -7.29
CA GLU A 37 -10.94 -21.79 -7.65
C GLU A 37 -11.57 -22.58 -8.82
N GLY A 38 -12.57 -22.01 -9.49
CA GLY A 38 -13.26 -22.60 -10.63
C GLY A 38 -14.26 -23.68 -10.26
N ALA A 39 -14.86 -23.65 -9.07
CA ALA A 39 -15.89 -24.61 -8.66
C ALA A 39 -17.25 -24.41 -9.34
N GLY A 40 -17.42 -23.34 -10.10
CA GLY A 40 -18.63 -23.02 -10.83
C GLY A 40 -19.46 -21.90 -10.20
N SER A 41 -20.27 -21.24 -11.02
CA SER A 41 -21.01 -20.01 -10.66
C SER A 41 -22.12 -20.19 -9.60
N THR A 42 -22.34 -21.41 -9.13
CA THR A 42 -23.29 -21.71 -8.05
C THR A 42 -22.61 -21.80 -6.69
N THR A 43 -21.28 -21.66 -6.63
CA THR A 43 -20.51 -21.61 -5.41
C THR A 43 -20.17 -20.17 -5.05
N MET A 44 -19.82 -19.95 -3.78
CA MET A 44 -19.53 -18.62 -3.27
C MET A 44 -18.09 -18.22 -3.61
N TRP A 45 -17.91 -16.97 -4.03
CA TRP A 45 -16.60 -16.34 -4.13
C TRP A 45 -16.16 -15.87 -2.72
N PRO A 46 -14.94 -16.15 -2.25
CA PRO A 46 -14.41 -15.55 -1.04
C PRO A 46 -14.43 -14.03 -1.15
N HIS A 47 -14.88 -13.34 -0.10
CA HIS A 47 -14.98 -11.88 -0.11
C HIS A 47 -15.10 -11.32 1.29
N ASN A 48 -14.76 -10.05 1.42
CA ASN A 48 -15.11 -9.17 2.52
C ASN A 48 -16.26 -8.25 2.08
N TRP A 49 -17.24 -8.01 2.94
CA TRP A 49 -18.32 -7.07 2.71
C TRP A 49 -19.06 -6.69 3.99
N ASP A 50 -20.10 -5.88 3.82
CA ASP A 50 -21.04 -5.53 4.88
C ASP A 50 -22.50 -5.70 4.43
N LEU A 51 -23.36 -5.96 5.42
CA LEU A 51 -24.77 -6.24 5.15
C LEU A 51 -25.55 -5.00 4.70
N ILE A 52 -25.18 -3.80 5.15
CA ILE A 52 -25.84 -2.55 4.71
C ILE A 52 -25.65 -2.39 3.21
N SER A 53 -24.41 -2.49 2.73
CA SER A 53 -24.09 -2.41 1.30
C SER A 53 -24.77 -3.54 0.51
N ALA A 54 -24.77 -4.77 1.03
CA ALA A 54 -25.43 -5.89 0.39
C ALA A 54 -26.94 -5.68 0.24
N LEU A 55 -27.58 -5.12 1.26
CA LEU A 55 -29.00 -4.76 1.22
C LEU A 55 -29.27 -3.60 0.23
N TYR A 56 -28.43 -2.56 0.29
CA TYR A 56 -28.54 -1.39 -0.60
C TYR A 56 -28.45 -1.77 -2.09
N TYR A 57 -27.51 -2.64 -2.44
CA TYR A 57 -27.37 -3.12 -3.83
C TYR A 57 -28.32 -4.25 -4.20
N GLY A 58 -29.26 -4.63 -3.31
CA GLY A 58 -30.30 -5.63 -3.60
C GLY A 58 -29.82 -7.07 -3.66
N TYR A 59 -28.64 -7.37 -3.13
CA TYR A 59 -28.11 -8.74 -3.09
C TYR A 59 -28.74 -9.62 -2.00
N SER A 60 -29.45 -9.04 -1.06
CA SER A 60 -30.19 -9.77 -0.02
C SER A 60 -31.65 -9.30 0.01
N HIS A 61 -32.56 -10.16 -0.42
CA HIS A 61 -33.99 -9.94 -0.38
C HIS A 61 -34.64 -10.91 0.61
N THR A 62 -34.39 -10.70 1.89
CA THR A 62 -35.19 -11.41 2.89
C THR A 62 -36.09 -10.38 3.59
N ASP A 63 -37.40 -10.58 3.55
CA ASP A 63 -38.41 -9.72 4.17
C ASP A 63 -38.15 -9.44 5.66
N GLU A 64 -37.26 -10.22 6.26
CA GLU A 64 -36.89 -10.13 7.68
C GLU A 64 -36.01 -8.91 7.98
N TYR A 65 -35.27 -8.39 7.01
CA TYR A 65 -34.30 -7.30 7.18
C TYR A 65 -34.64 -6.03 6.41
N TYR A 66 -35.73 -6.03 5.65
CA TYR A 66 -36.27 -4.82 5.06
C TYR A 66 -37.13 -4.05 6.07
N ALA A 67 -36.74 -2.86 6.41
CA ALA A 67 -37.63 -1.88 6.98
C ALA A 67 -38.37 -1.13 5.85
N ASN A 68 -39.45 -0.48 6.19
CA ASN A 68 -40.48 0.06 5.28
C ASN A 68 -40.02 1.15 4.27
N SER A 69 -38.73 1.34 4.05
CA SER A 69 -38.19 2.26 3.05
C SER A 69 -36.82 1.76 2.55
N GLU A 70 -36.44 2.14 1.31
CA GLU A 70 -35.15 1.78 0.66
C GLU A 70 -33.91 2.28 1.41
N THR A 71 -34.07 3.04 2.48
CA THR A 71 -32.98 3.65 3.25
C THR A 71 -32.97 3.25 4.73
N ASP A 72 -33.92 2.44 5.19
CA ASP A 72 -34.04 2.05 6.60
C ASP A 72 -33.79 0.55 6.75
N PHE A 73 -32.52 0.16 6.61
CA PHE A 73 -32.10 -1.24 6.72
C PHE A 73 -32.02 -1.68 8.17
N LYS A 74 -32.67 -2.79 8.48
CA LYS A 74 -32.58 -3.42 9.79
C LYS A 74 -31.52 -4.50 9.79
N LEU A 75 -30.38 -4.21 10.42
CA LEU A 75 -29.34 -5.21 10.65
C LEU A 75 -29.81 -6.30 11.65
N PRO A 76 -29.36 -7.55 11.47
CA PRO A 76 -29.59 -8.60 12.45
C PRO A 76 -28.91 -8.25 13.78
N SER A 77 -29.58 -8.60 14.88
CA SER A 77 -29.08 -8.37 16.23
C SER A 77 -29.08 -9.67 17.03
N PHE A 78 -27.99 -9.90 17.75
CA PHE A 78 -27.78 -11.02 18.66
C PHE A 78 -27.21 -10.47 19.97
N ASP A 79 -27.75 -10.87 21.12
CA ASP A 79 -27.36 -10.40 22.46
C ASP A 79 -27.25 -8.87 22.58
N GLY A 80 -28.12 -8.15 21.85
CA GLY A 80 -28.15 -6.69 21.85
C GLY A 80 -27.09 -6.02 20.98
N LYS A 81 -26.29 -6.78 20.21
CA LYS A 81 -25.30 -6.28 19.27
C LYS A 81 -25.75 -6.47 17.84
N LEU A 82 -25.53 -5.45 16.99
CA LEU A 82 -25.81 -5.53 15.57
C LEU A 82 -24.68 -6.28 14.84
N VAL A 83 -25.01 -6.98 13.76
CA VAL A 83 -24.04 -7.62 12.89
C VAL A 83 -24.07 -6.91 11.54
N ASN A 84 -22.91 -6.45 11.07
CA ASN A 84 -22.77 -5.78 9.76
C ASN A 84 -21.61 -6.33 8.95
N ALA A 85 -20.38 -6.13 9.40
CA ALA A 85 -19.17 -6.52 8.68
C ALA A 85 -18.91 -8.03 8.72
N TYR A 86 -18.57 -8.61 7.60
CA TYR A 86 -18.20 -10.02 7.51
C TYR A 86 -17.19 -10.27 6.39
N ALA A 87 -16.43 -11.36 6.53
CA ALA A 87 -15.74 -11.98 5.41
C ALA A 87 -16.05 -13.46 5.34
N CYS A 88 -15.79 -14.07 4.21
CA CYS A 88 -15.96 -15.50 4.05
C CYS A 88 -14.90 -16.11 3.14
N SER A 89 -14.62 -17.41 3.38
CA SER A 89 -13.78 -18.22 2.50
C SER A 89 -14.23 -19.68 2.51
N ASN A 90 -13.71 -20.43 1.54
CA ASN A 90 -13.99 -21.86 1.40
C ASN A 90 -13.22 -22.71 2.42
N GLU A 91 -13.82 -23.83 2.77
CA GLU A 91 -13.17 -24.86 3.60
C GLU A 91 -12.14 -25.69 2.83
N LEU A 92 -12.47 -26.03 1.57
CA LEU A 92 -11.71 -27.00 0.77
C LEU A 92 -11.17 -26.38 -0.52
N LYS A 93 -9.96 -26.79 -0.89
CA LYS A 93 -9.38 -26.53 -2.22
C LYS A 93 -9.97 -27.47 -3.24
N ARG A 94 -10.38 -26.93 -4.39
CA ARG A 94 -10.90 -27.76 -5.48
C ARG A 94 -9.86 -28.66 -6.11
N SER A 95 -8.59 -28.26 -6.12
CA SER A 95 -7.51 -28.97 -6.80
C SER A 95 -7.23 -30.37 -6.22
N ASN A 96 -7.39 -30.56 -4.92
CA ASN A 96 -6.97 -31.77 -4.22
C ASN A 96 -7.84 -32.19 -3.03
N ASN A 97 -8.96 -31.50 -2.79
CA ASN A 97 -9.84 -31.71 -1.62
C ASN A 97 -9.15 -31.49 -0.25
N ALA A 98 -7.99 -30.88 -0.22
CA ALA A 98 -7.35 -30.52 1.03
C ALA A 98 -8.05 -29.29 1.65
N ARG A 99 -7.82 -29.05 2.91
CA ARG A 99 -8.26 -27.81 3.56
C ARG A 99 -7.65 -26.60 2.83
N ALA A 100 -8.44 -25.56 2.68
CA ALA A 100 -7.95 -24.29 2.19
C ALA A 100 -6.84 -23.76 3.13
N GLY A 101 -5.84 -23.11 2.56
CA GLY A 101 -4.79 -22.45 3.33
C GLY A 101 -5.31 -21.17 3.98
N ILE A 102 -4.50 -20.58 4.83
CA ILE A 102 -4.85 -19.34 5.53
C ILE A 102 -4.70 -18.09 4.67
N GLY A 103 -4.09 -18.19 3.49
CA GLY A 103 -3.78 -17.03 2.66
C GLY A 103 -5.00 -16.21 2.28
N THR A 104 -6.09 -16.85 1.85
CA THR A 104 -7.36 -16.16 1.56
C THR A 104 -7.95 -15.57 2.85
N ILE A 105 -7.88 -16.27 3.98
CA ILE A 105 -8.34 -15.73 5.27
C ILE A 105 -7.58 -14.46 5.63
N CYS A 106 -6.26 -14.46 5.49
CA CYS A 106 -5.43 -13.30 5.76
C CYS A 106 -5.75 -12.14 4.80
N HIS A 107 -5.97 -12.43 3.52
CA HIS A 107 -6.34 -11.44 2.50
C HIS A 107 -7.68 -10.76 2.84
N GLU A 108 -8.75 -11.54 3.02
CA GLU A 108 -10.08 -11.01 3.33
C GLU A 108 -10.11 -10.26 4.68
N PHE A 109 -9.36 -10.75 5.67
CA PHE A 109 -9.22 -10.05 6.94
C PHE A 109 -8.44 -8.73 6.81
N SER A 110 -7.50 -8.64 5.87
CA SER A 110 -6.76 -7.40 5.60
C SER A 110 -7.65 -6.26 5.09
N HIS A 111 -8.73 -6.60 4.36
CA HIS A 111 -9.75 -5.62 3.98
C HIS A 111 -10.45 -5.02 5.21
N VAL A 112 -10.70 -5.83 6.24
CA VAL A 112 -11.28 -5.34 7.51
C VAL A 112 -10.35 -4.34 8.18
N LEU A 113 -9.03 -4.53 8.04
CA LEU A 113 -8.03 -3.60 8.54
C LEU A 113 -7.91 -2.33 7.67
N GLY A 114 -8.57 -2.27 6.50
CA GLY A 114 -8.60 -1.12 5.61
C GLY A 114 -7.66 -1.19 4.41
N LEU A 115 -7.00 -2.33 4.16
CA LEU A 115 -6.14 -2.49 2.98
C LEU A 115 -6.98 -2.85 1.75
N PRO A 116 -6.80 -2.17 0.61
CA PRO A 116 -7.48 -2.50 -0.64
C PRO A 116 -6.77 -3.61 -1.41
N ASP A 117 -7.44 -4.12 -2.44
CA ASP A 117 -6.83 -4.99 -3.44
C ASP A 117 -5.76 -4.24 -4.25
N TYR A 118 -4.58 -4.85 -4.41
CA TYR A 118 -3.52 -4.31 -5.27
C TYR A 118 -3.42 -5.00 -6.63
N TYR A 119 -4.27 -5.99 -6.90
CA TYR A 119 -4.51 -6.47 -8.27
C TYR A 119 -5.56 -5.59 -8.96
N LEU A 120 -5.80 -5.82 -10.25
CA LEU A 120 -6.83 -5.08 -10.97
C LEU A 120 -8.20 -5.67 -10.68
N THR A 121 -9.12 -4.84 -10.22
CA THR A 121 -10.52 -5.23 -9.95
C THR A 121 -11.44 -4.94 -11.13
N THR A 122 -11.01 -4.08 -12.07
CA THR A 122 -11.79 -3.76 -13.28
C THR A 122 -11.77 -4.87 -14.31
N THR A 123 -12.90 -5.06 -14.99
CA THR A 123 -13.03 -5.95 -16.15
C THR A 123 -12.67 -5.29 -17.48
N GLU A 124 -12.41 -3.97 -17.47
CA GLU A 124 -12.03 -3.23 -18.67
C GLU A 124 -10.63 -3.69 -19.17
N PRO A 125 -10.42 -3.73 -20.50
CA PRO A 125 -9.14 -4.11 -21.04
C PRO A 125 -8.09 -3.05 -20.75
N VAL A 126 -7.39 -3.22 -19.64
CA VAL A 126 -6.31 -2.31 -19.21
C VAL A 126 -4.95 -2.80 -19.70
N THR A 127 -4.24 -1.91 -20.34
CA THR A 127 -2.84 -2.15 -20.73
C THR A 127 -1.90 -2.20 -19.51
N GLN A 128 -2.42 -1.92 -18.33
CA GLN A 128 -1.68 -1.69 -17.09
C GLN A 128 -1.58 -2.90 -16.15
N GLN A 129 -2.13 -4.07 -16.49
CA GLN A 129 -2.00 -5.32 -15.71
C GLN A 129 -0.56 -5.66 -15.26
N ARG A 130 0.41 -5.00 -15.88
CA ARG A 130 1.83 -5.22 -15.64
C ARG A 130 2.38 -4.48 -14.41
N LEU A 131 1.56 -3.66 -13.73
CA LEU A 131 2.04 -2.72 -12.72
C LEU A 131 1.70 -3.13 -11.29
N THR A 132 0.94 -4.20 -11.10
CA THR A 132 0.55 -4.68 -9.78
C THR A 132 1.71 -5.40 -9.08
N PRO A 133 1.73 -5.46 -7.74
CA PRO A 133 2.79 -6.13 -6.98
C PRO A 133 2.80 -7.65 -7.14
N GLY A 134 1.73 -8.26 -7.64
CA GLY A 134 1.61 -9.70 -7.85
C GLY A 134 1.80 -10.51 -6.57
N ALA A 135 2.58 -11.58 -6.66
CA ALA A 135 2.83 -12.49 -5.53
C ALA A 135 3.69 -11.89 -4.40
N TRP A 136 4.21 -10.69 -4.56
CA TRP A 136 4.99 -10.00 -3.53
C TRP A 136 4.14 -9.35 -2.43
N SER A 137 2.86 -9.19 -2.66
CA SER A 137 1.91 -8.60 -1.72
C SER A 137 0.79 -9.57 -1.38
N LEU A 138 0.41 -9.62 -0.10
CA LEU A 138 -0.77 -10.35 0.38
C LEU A 138 -2.04 -9.85 -0.32
N MET A 139 -2.18 -8.53 -0.50
CA MET A 139 -3.31 -7.89 -1.19
C MET A 139 -3.18 -7.92 -2.72
N GLY A 140 -2.16 -8.59 -3.25
CA GLY A 140 -2.02 -8.98 -4.64
C GLY A 140 -2.37 -10.45 -4.83
N TYR A 141 -1.38 -11.24 -5.28
CA TYR A 141 -1.51 -12.70 -5.43
C TYR A 141 -0.67 -13.48 -4.40
N GLY A 142 -0.11 -12.81 -3.40
CA GLY A 142 0.70 -13.43 -2.35
C GLY A 142 -0.10 -14.40 -1.48
N ASN A 143 -1.40 -14.18 -1.35
CA ASN A 143 -2.32 -15.07 -0.64
C ASN A 143 -2.32 -16.51 -1.17
N TYR A 144 -1.86 -16.74 -2.41
CA TYR A 144 -1.75 -18.08 -3.02
C TYR A 144 -0.39 -18.74 -2.88
N LEU A 145 0.61 -18.08 -2.27
CA LEU A 145 1.93 -18.66 -2.08
C LEU A 145 1.87 -19.95 -1.26
N ASN A 146 2.73 -20.92 -1.62
CA ASN A 146 2.71 -22.27 -1.04
C ASN A 146 1.31 -22.88 -1.02
N ASP A 147 0.61 -22.77 -2.15
CA ASP A 147 -0.76 -23.26 -2.25
C ASP A 147 -1.70 -22.65 -1.19
N GLY A 148 -1.51 -21.37 -0.88
CA GLY A 148 -2.27 -20.60 0.10
C GLY A 148 -1.93 -20.88 1.56
N ASN A 149 -0.90 -21.69 1.85
CA ASN A 149 -0.56 -22.05 3.24
C ASN A 149 0.42 -21.05 3.89
N THR A 150 1.16 -20.29 3.08
CA THR A 150 2.20 -19.38 3.58
C THR A 150 2.12 -18.05 2.85
N PRO A 151 1.09 -17.22 3.16
CA PRO A 151 1.01 -15.88 2.62
C PRO A 151 2.20 -15.04 3.09
N PRO A 152 2.69 -14.06 2.30
CA PRO A 152 3.82 -13.25 2.68
C PRO A 152 3.43 -12.25 3.77
N ASN A 153 4.42 -11.70 4.45
CA ASN A 153 4.23 -10.56 5.34
C ASN A 153 3.66 -9.35 4.57
N TYR A 154 3.00 -8.45 5.30
CA TYR A 154 2.65 -7.13 4.78
C TYR A 154 3.90 -6.36 4.37
N SER A 155 3.77 -5.52 3.34
CA SER A 155 4.83 -4.58 2.99
C SER A 155 5.05 -3.55 4.10
N ILE A 156 6.20 -2.90 4.07
CA ILE A 156 6.50 -1.81 5.03
C ILE A 156 5.47 -0.65 4.89
N TYR A 157 4.93 -0.41 3.69
CA TYR A 157 3.86 0.56 3.49
C TYR A 157 2.54 0.09 4.11
N ASP A 158 2.14 -1.16 3.91
CA ASP A 158 0.92 -1.69 4.51
C ASP A 158 0.95 -1.56 6.04
N LYS A 159 2.08 -1.92 6.65
CA LYS A 159 2.29 -1.77 8.09
C LYS A 159 2.27 -0.30 8.54
N TYR A 160 2.80 0.60 7.72
CA TYR A 160 2.75 2.03 7.99
C TYR A 160 1.32 2.58 7.87
N TYR A 161 0.60 2.19 6.84
CA TYR A 161 -0.82 2.53 6.65
C TYR A 161 -1.68 2.07 7.83
N LEU A 162 -1.41 0.87 8.35
CA LEU A 162 -2.07 0.30 9.52
C LEU A 162 -1.59 0.90 10.86
N GLY A 163 -0.61 1.81 10.85
CA GLY A 163 -0.07 2.43 12.05
C GLY A 163 0.82 1.52 12.91
N TRP A 164 1.31 0.41 12.36
CA TRP A 164 2.12 -0.56 13.11
C TRP A 164 3.61 -0.22 13.13
N VAL A 165 4.10 0.44 12.09
CA VAL A 165 5.49 0.88 11.96
C VAL A 165 5.56 2.29 11.40
N THR A 166 6.68 2.97 11.59
CA THR A 166 6.95 4.28 10.99
C THR A 166 8.29 4.22 10.26
N PRO A 167 8.30 4.10 8.93
CA PRO A 167 9.53 4.11 8.16
C PRO A 167 10.26 5.45 8.28
N THR A 168 11.60 5.40 8.28
CA THR A 168 12.43 6.60 8.40
C THR A 168 12.48 7.37 7.09
N VAL A 169 12.20 8.67 7.12
CA VAL A 169 12.34 9.55 5.96
C VAL A 169 13.81 9.80 5.65
N LEU A 170 14.20 9.61 4.39
CA LEU A 170 15.55 9.88 3.92
C LEU A 170 15.72 11.37 3.61
N ALA A 171 16.34 12.10 4.54
CA ALA A 171 16.47 13.54 4.51
C ALA A 171 17.91 14.02 4.20
N GLU A 172 18.92 13.35 4.76
CA GLU A 172 20.33 13.73 4.65
C GLU A 172 21.13 12.60 4.01
N SER A 173 22.15 12.96 3.22
CA SER A 173 23.04 11.98 2.58
C SER A 173 23.77 11.14 3.64
N GLN A 174 23.62 9.84 3.59
CA GLN A 174 24.20 8.91 4.55
C GLN A 174 24.26 7.47 4.02
N SER A 175 25.12 6.65 4.61
CA SER A 175 25.13 5.20 4.41
C SER A 175 24.21 4.52 5.40
N LEU A 176 23.44 3.56 4.93
CA LEU A 176 22.32 2.95 5.67
C LEU A 176 22.38 1.43 5.60
N THR A 177 21.81 0.82 6.61
CA THR A 177 21.59 -0.63 6.69
C THR A 177 20.09 -0.92 6.78
N LEU A 178 19.62 -1.92 6.06
CA LEU A 178 18.24 -2.33 6.01
C LEU A 178 18.16 -3.82 6.38
N TYR A 179 17.60 -4.10 7.54
CA TYR A 179 17.44 -5.44 8.08
C TYR A 179 16.12 -6.07 7.60
N ALA A 180 16.07 -7.39 7.55
CA ALA A 180 14.85 -8.14 7.23
C ALA A 180 14.04 -8.47 8.49
N ASP A 181 13.89 -7.50 9.39
CA ASP A 181 13.16 -7.63 10.65
C ASP A 181 11.67 -7.34 10.54
N GLY A 182 11.23 -6.86 9.37
CA GLY A 182 9.84 -6.46 9.12
C GLY A 182 9.43 -5.15 9.78
N GLU A 183 10.33 -4.45 10.47
CA GLU A 183 10.10 -3.18 11.16
C GLU A 183 10.95 -2.05 10.57
N THR A 184 12.18 -2.38 10.13
CA THR A 184 13.09 -1.42 9.51
C THR A 184 12.66 -1.10 8.09
N GLY A 185 12.41 0.18 7.80
CA GLY A 185 12.07 0.66 6.48
C GLY A 185 12.42 2.13 6.30
N TYR A 186 12.56 2.54 5.03
CA TYR A 186 12.88 3.92 4.68
C TYR A 186 11.90 4.47 3.66
N MET A 187 11.69 5.79 3.72
CA MET A 187 10.91 6.55 2.74
C MET A 187 11.82 7.44 1.91
N LEU A 188 11.83 7.23 0.59
CA LEU A 188 12.46 8.10 -0.38
C LEU A 188 11.41 8.99 -1.01
N THR A 189 11.46 10.29 -0.73
CA THR A 189 10.50 11.30 -1.17
C THR A 189 11.15 12.32 -2.09
N ARG A 190 10.36 13.07 -2.81
CA ARG A 190 10.87 14.16 -3.68
C ARG A 190 11.38 15.32 -2.83
N ASN A 191 10.71 15.66 -1.76
CA ASN A 191 11.10 16.66 -0.78
C ASN A 191 10.44 16.35 0.58
N GLU A 192 11.00 16.91 1.64
CA GLU A 192 10.58 16.64 3.02
C GLU A 192 9.29 17.36 3.47
N LYS A 193 8.74 18.25 2.63
CA LYS A 193 7.70 19.20 3.06
C LYS A 193 6.35 18.57 3.42
N HIS A 194 6.13 17.30 3.09
CA HIS A 194 4.86 16.60 3.32
C HIS A 194 5.00 15.39 4.26
N VAL A 195 5.98 15.43 5.17
CA VAL A 195 6.20 14.32 6.12
C VAL A 195 5.01 14.15 7.08
N ASP A 196 4.30 15.24 7.35
CA ASP A 196 3.18 15.26 8.30
C ASP A 196 1.91 14.52 7.78
N GLU A 197 1.85 14.20 6.49
CA GLU A 197 0.69 13.51 5.89
C GLU A 197 0.67 12.00 6.18
N GLY A 198 1.73 11.48 6.80
CA GLY A 198 1.80 10.07 7.15
C GLY A 198 1.74 9.14 5.93
N ALA A 199 1.01 8.05 6.06
CA ALA A 199 0.80 7.07 4.98
C ALA A 199 -0.17 7.57 3.88
N TYR A 200 -0.86 8.67 4.09
CA TYR A 200 -1.90 9.23 3.21
C TYR A 200 -1.35 10.29 2.24
N ARG A 201 -0.08 10.21 1.89
CA ARG A 201 0.57 11.17 1.00
C ARG A 201 0.12 11.00 -0.44
N THR A 202 -0.33 12.08 -1.04
CA THR A 202 -0.78 12.14 -2.45
C THR A 202 0.37 12.33 -3.45
N ASP A 203 1.59 12.67 -3.00
CA ASP A 203 2.78 12.68 -3.84
C ASP A 203 3.39 11.27 -3.97
N THR A 204 4.27 11.09 -4.94
CA THR A 204 4.96 9.81 -5.13
C THR A 204 5.98 9.58 -4.02
N VAL A 205 5.81 8.49 -3.28
CA VAL A 205 6.76 8.00 -2.27
C VAL A 205 7.27 6.62 -2.65
N TYR A 206 8.55 6.36 -2.39
CA TYR A 206 9.13 5.04 -2.51
C TYR A 206 9.48 4.52 -1.13
N TYR A 207 8.88 3.40 -0.76
CA TYR A 207 9.13 2.71 0.50
C TYR A 207 10.12 1.58 0.28
N LEU A 208 11.15 1.52 1.09
CA LEU A 208 12.26 0.57 1.00
C LEU A 208 12.17 -0.41 2.16
N GLU A 209 12.20 -1.69 1.85
CA GLU A 209 12.27 -2.77 2.84
C GLU A 209 13.21 -3.88 2.36
N ASN A 210 13.71 -4.68 3.29
CA ASN A 210 14.46 -5.88 3.00
C ASN A 210 13.58 -7.11 3.26
N ARG A 211 13.44 -7.96 2.26
CA ARG A 211 12.68 -9.23 2.39
C ARG A 211 13.63 -10.39 2.09
N GLN A 212 13.64 -11.35 3.00
CA GLN A 212 14.43 -12.57 2.88
C GLN A 212 13.50 -13.79 2.87
N LEU A 213 13.97 -14.92 2.33
CA LEU A 213 13.15 -16.14 2.22
C LEU A 213 13.08 -16.87 3.57
N GLU A 214 12.55 -16.19 4.59
CA GLU A 214 12.45 -16.66 5.97
C GLU A 214 11.03 -16.45 6.51
N GLY A 215 10.61 -17.30 7.46
CA GLY A 215 9.29 -17.17 8.09
C GLY A 215 8.15 -17.22 7.08
N TRP A 216 7.25 -16.25 7.13
CA TRP A 216 6.14 -16.11 6.19
C TRP A 216 6.58 -15.75 4.77
N ASP A 217 7.77 -15.19 4.59
CA ASP A 217 8.33 -14.80 3.29
C ASP A 217 9.11 -15.92 2.58
N THR A 218 9.18 -17.12 3.17
CA THR A 218 9.91 -18.27 2.63
C THR A 218 9.55 -18.59 1.17
N TYR A 219 8.32 -18.33 0.76
CA TYR A 219 7.83 -18.65 -0.58
C TYR A 219 7.69 -17.43 -1.48
N LEU A 220 8.23 -16.28 -1.09
CA LEU A 220 8.37 -15.16 -2.00
C LEU A 220 9.16 -15.58 -3.26
N PRO A 221 8.91 -14.93 -4.41
CA PRO A 221 9.62 -15.25 -5.66
C PRO A 221 11.14 -15.05 -5.58
N GLY A 222 11.64 -14.24 -4.65
CA GLY A 222 13.05 -13.92 -4.46
C GLY A 222 13.26 -13.11 -3.18
N HIS A 223 14.48 -12.59 -2.99
CA HIS A 223 14.90 -11.87 -1.79
C HIS A 223 15.71 -10.62 -2.13
N GLY A 224 15.86 -9.71 -1.18
CA GLY A 224 16.64 -8.48 -1.31
C GLY A 224 15.83 -7.23 -0.97
N MET A 225 16.31 -6.06 -1.40
CA MET A 225 15.59 -4.80 -1.20
C MET A 225 14.40 -4.73 -2.16
N LEU A 226 13.21 -4.58 -1.58
CA LEU A 226 11.99 -4.21 -2.31
C LEU A 226 11.80 -2.70 -2.26
N ILE A 227 11.37 -2.13 -3.38
CA ILE A 227 11.07 -0.70 -3.53
C ILE A 227 9.61 -0.57 -3.97
N TRP A 228 8.76 -0.13 -3.06
CA TRP A 228 7.33 0.08 -3.29
C TRP A 228 7.08 1.52 -3.69
N GLN A 229 6.54 1.75 -4.87
CA GLN A 229 6.03 3.06 -5.23
C GLN A 229 4.59 3.17 -4.79
N VAL A 230 4.28 4.21 -4.04
CA VAL A 230 2.92 4.52 -3.60
C VAL A 230 2.58 5.97 -3.94
N ILE A 231 1.36 6.18 -4.43
CA ILE A 231 0.73 7.47 -4.65
C ILE A 231 -0.66 7.34 -4.04
N PHE A 232 -0.80 7.71 -2.78
CA PHE A 232 -2.08 7.53 -2.09
C PHE A 232 -3.18 8.38 -2.72
N ASP A 233 -4.36 7.80 -2.83
CA ASP A 233 -5.59 8.48 -3.23
C ASP A 233 -6.74 7.89 -2.43
N GLU A 234 -7.41 8.72 -1.63
CA GLU A 234 -8.42 8.28 -0.69
C GLU A 234 -9.60 7.62 -1.39
N GLU A 235 -10.02 8.14 -2.53
CA GLU A 235 -11.15 7.60 -3.30
C GLU A 235 -10.82 6.24 -3.89
N ASP A 236 -9.63 6.08 -4.50
CA ASP A 236 -9.20 4.81 -5.07
C ASP A 236 -8.99 3.73 -4.00
N TRP A 237 -8.49 4.11 -2.80
CA TRP A 237 -8.36 3.17 -1.66
C TRP A 237 -9.72 2.77 -1.11
N TYR A 238 -10.63 3.74 -0.92
CA TYR A 238 -11.98 3.48 -0.42
C TYR A 238 -12.79 2.60 -1.38
N ASN A 239 -12.66 2.83 -2.69
CA ASN A 239 -13.36 2.07 -3.73
C ASN A 239 -12.67 0.74 -4.09
N ASN A 240 -11.63 0.33 -3.36
CA ASN A 240 -10.89 -0.91 -3.59
C ASN A 240 -10.28 -1.04 -5.00
N CYS A 241 -9.81 0.06 -5.58
CA CYS A 241 -9.31 0.11 -6.96
C CYS A 241 -8.01 0.92 -7.17
N PRO A 242 -7.02 0.85 -6.26
CA PRO A 242 -5.83 1.72 -6.32
C PRO A 242 -4.96 1.54 -7.58
N ASN A 243 -5.15 0.46 -8.32
CA ASN A 243 -4.36 0.17 -9.51
C ASN A 243 -5.20 0.07 -10.82
N ASP A 244 -6.50 0.27 -10.78
CA ASP A 244 -7.37 0.05 -11.93
C ASP A 244 -7.15 1.07 -13.06
N TYR A 245 -7.06 2.35 -12.72
CA TYR A 245 -6.94 3.43 -13.69
C TYR A 245 -5.53 4.05 -13.71
N VAL A 246 -4.95 4.23 -12.54
CA VAL A 246 -3.60 4.75 -12.33
C VAL A 246 -2.85 3.75 -11.45
N PRO A 247 -1.64 3.32 -11.82
CA PRO A 247 -0.89 2.38 -10.99
C PRO A 247 -0.33 3.09 -9.75
N ARG A 248 -1.13 3.19 -8.71
CA ARG A 248 -0.79 3.91 -7.49
C ARG A 248 0.02 3.11 -6.50
N TYR A 249 -0.10 1.78 -6.53
CA TYR A 249 0.68 0.88 -5.68
C TYR A 249 1.38 -0.16 -6.54
N ARG A 250 2.70 -0.09 -6.65
CA ARG A 250 3.47 -1.01 -7.47
C ARG A 250 4.86 -1.31 -6.93
N LEU A 251 5.41 -2.43 -7.33
CA LEU A 251 6.78 -2.82 -7.01
C LEU A 251 7.74 -2.41 -8.15
N ILE A 252 8.80 -1.70 -7.80
CA ILE A 252 9.86 -1.32 -8.73
C ILE A 252 10.82 -2.49 -8.91
N SER A 253 11.08 -2.87 -10.14
CA SER A 253 11.90 -4.02 -10.47
C SER A 253 13.36 -3.65 -10.77
N ALA A 254 14.29 -4.39 -10.21
CA ALA A 254 15.71 -4.30 -10.57
C ALA A 254 15.98 -4.77 -12.02
N LEU A 255 15.08 -5.52 -12.64
CA LEU A 255 15.21 -5.92 -14.06
C LEU A 255 15.01 -4.75 -15.00
N SER A 256 14.12 -3.83 -14.68
CA SER A 256 13.87 -2.63 -15.45
C SER A 256 13.06 -1.65 -14.63
N THR A 257 13.61 -0.51 -14.34
CA THR A 257 12.92 0.57 -13.64
C THR A 257 11.92 1.30 -14.56
N SER A 258 11.99 1.09 -15.86
CA SER A 258 11.10 1.68 -16.88
C SER A 258 10.03 0.71 -17.38
N SER A 259 10.17 -0.59 -17.10
CA SER A 259 9.22 -1.61 -17.52
C SER A 259 8.65 -2.29 -16.26
N PRO A 260 7.37 -2.14 -16.01
CA PRO A 260 6.76 -2.70 -14.83
C PRO A 260 6.78 -4.22 -14.84
N TYR A 261 6.75 -4.78 -13.65
CA TYR A 261 6.65 -6.19 -13.39
C TYR A 261 5.34 -6.79 -13.95
N THR A 262 5.42 -7.96 -14.57
CA THR A 262 4.24 -8.70 -15.03
C THR A 262 3.86 -9.76 -14.01
N THR A 263 2.63 -9.71 -13.52
CA THR A 263 2.10 -10.55 -12.44
C THR A 263 1.95 -12.03 -12.76
N THR A 264 1.84 -12.39 -14.05
CA THR A 264 1.56 -13.76 -14.47
C THR A 264 2.69 -14.76 -14.22
N LYS A 265 3.92 -14.27 -14.00
CA LYS A 265 5.08 -15.10 -13.62
C LYS A 265 5.96 -14.32 -12.66
N PRO A 266 5.87 -14.56 -11.35
CA PRO A 266 6.77 -13.99 -10.36
C PRO A 266 8.23 -14.22 -10.77
N LYS A 267 9.05 -13.16 -10.72
CA LYS A 267 10.45 -13.24 -11.10
C LYS A 267 11.33 -12.99 -9.89
N PRO A 268 12.24 -13.91 -9.57
CA PRO A 268 13.12 -13.78 -8.41
C PRO A 268 14.09 -12.59 -8.52
N GLU A 269 14.28 -12.06 -9.72
CA GLU A 269 15.22 -10.96 -10.00
C GLU A 269 14.60 -9.56 -9.79
N VAL A 270 13.38 -9.46 -9.28
CA VAL A 270 12.71 -8.17 -9.03
C VAL A 270 13.39 -7.36 -7.92
N PRO A 271 13.78 -7.94 -6.78
CA PRO A 271 14.47 -7.20 -5.71
C PRO A 271 15.82 -6.66 -6.13
N PHE A 272 16.27 -5.59 -5.47
CA PHE A 272 17.59 -5.02 -5.65
C PHE A 272 18.59 -5.66 -4.65
N PRO A 273 19.88 -5.84 -5.04
CA PRO A 273 20.46 -5.52 -6.36
C PRO A 273 20.09 -6.54 -7.45
N GLY A 274 19.50 -7.69 -7.10
CA GLY A 274 19.09 -8.76 -7.98
C GLY A 274 20.24 -9.41 -8.78
N SER A 275 19.92 -10.37 -9.64
CA SER A 275 20.90 -11.11 -10.43
C SER A 275 21.66 -10.24 -11.45
N LYS A 276 21.13 -9.08 -11.80
CA LYS A 276 21.78 -8.11 -12.71
C LYS A 276 22.63 -7.08 -11.98
N ASN A 277 22.76 -7.21 -10.67
CA ASN A 277 23.54 -6.32 -9.83
C ASN A 277 23.22 -4.83 -10.06
N ILE A 278 21.94 -4.49 -10.02
CA ILE A 278 21.47 -3.11 -10.12
C ILE A 278 21.66 -2.42 -8.78
N THR A 279 22.71 -1.63 -8.67
CA THR A 279 23.17 -1.04 -7.42
C THR A 279 22.68 0.39 -7.17
N LYS A 280 21.75 0.89 -8.01
CA LYS A 280 21.22 2.25 -7.85
C LYS A 280 19.76 2.35 -8.28
N TYR A 281 19.04 3.26 -7.63
CA TYR A 281 17.71 3.70 -8.03
C TYR A 281 17.56 5.21 -7.77
N THR A 282 17.29 5.98 -8.84
CA THR A 282 17.27 7.45 -8.81
C THR A 282 15.98 7.98 -9.43
N PRO A 283 14.83 7.85 -8.72
CA PRO A 283 13.53 8.25 -9.25
C PRO A 283 13.36 9.78 -9.30
N PHE A 284 14.15 10.51 -8.53
CA PHE A 284 14.10 11.97 -8.45
C PHE A 284 15.42 12.59 -8.89
N THR A 285 15.37 13.84 -9.37
CA THR A 285 16.54 14.56 -9.85
C THR A 285 17.58 14.78 -8.74
N HIS A 286 17.11 14.95 -7.50
CA HIS A 286 17.95 15.36 -6.36
C HIS A 286 18.16 14.27 -5.33
N ASN A 287 17.28 13.27 -5.27
CA ASN A 287 17.28 12.22 -4.28
C ASN A 287 17.39 10.85 -4.94
N GLY A 288 18.31 10.03 -4.45
CA GLY A 288 18.50 8.68 -4.97
C GLY A 288 19.25 7.78 -4.02
N ILE A 289 19.17 6.49 -4.28
CA ILE A 289 19.92 5.46 -3.56
C ILE A 289 20.96 4.84 -4.47
N TYR A 290 22.11 4.54 -3.89
CA TYR A 290 23.31 4.08 -4.59
C TYR A 290 24.01 2.98 -3.80
N ASN A 291 24.94 2.29 -4.42
CA ASN A 291 25.77 1.26 -3.78
C ASN A 291 24.96 0.20 -3.05
N ILE A 292 23.80 -0.15 -3.60
CA ILE A 292 22.93 -1.19 -3.02
C ILE A 292 23.70 -2.51 -3.06
N GLN A 293 23.90 -3.13 -1.91
CA GLN A 293 24.58 -4.42 -1.75
C GLN A 293 23.78 -5.31 -0.82
N GLU A 294 23.85 -6.62 -1.07
CA GLU A 294 23.31 -7.63 -0.18
C GLU A 294 24.43 -8.55 0.31
N THR A 295 24.55 -8.69 1.61
CA THR A 295 25.54 -9.58 2.22
C THR A 295 24.88 -10.33 3.39
N ASN A 296 24.80 -11.65 3.30
CA ASN A 296 24.20 -12.49 4.34
C ASN A 296 22.77 -12.05 4.75
N GLY A 297 21.95 -11.68 3.77
CA GLY A 297 20.58 -11.24 3.99
C GLY A 297 20.43 -9.81 4.54
N ILE A 298 21.52 -9.09 4.70
CA ILE A 298 21.51 -7.68 5.13
C ILE A 298 21.76 -6.81 3.90
N ILE A 299 20.95 -5.79 3.71
CA ILE A 299 21.11 -4.79 2.66
C ILE A 299 21.85 -3.58 3.22
N THR A 300 22.84 -3.10 2.49
CA THR A 300 23.47 -1.79 2.71
C THR A 300 23.32 -0.93 1.46
N PHE A 301 23.18 0.37 1.64
CA PHE A 301 23.08 1.32 0.54
C PHE A 301 23.43 2.74 1.00
N ASP A 302 23.73 3.62 0.05
CA ASP A 302 23.92 5.03 0.29
C ASP A 302 22.71 5.81 -0.20
N PHE A 303 22.14 6.65 0.65
CA PHE A 303 21.22 7.71 0.22
C PHE A 303 22.01 8.96 -0.06
N THR A 304 21.77 9.57 -1.22
CA THR A 304 22.36 10.85 -1.61
C THR A 304 21.25 11.82 -1.96
N THR A 305 21.25 12.94 -1.28
CA THR A 305 20.46 14.10 -1.66
C THR A 305 21.43 15.22 -2.06
N THR A 306 21.22 15.76 -3.26
CA THR A 306 21.74 17.08 -3.54
C THR A 306 20.72 18.02 -2.94
N THR A 307 20.98 18.53 -1.76
CA THR A 307 20.29 19.73 -1.34
C THR A 307 20.39 20.70 -2.51
N VAL A 308 19.26 20.98 -3.18
CA VAL A 308 19.14 22.24 -3.84
C VAL A 308 19.25 23.18 -2.66
N GLN A 309 20.46 23.65 -2.40
CA GLN A 309 20.57 24.91 -1.69
C GLN A 309 19.54 25.77 -2.44
N SER A 310 18.38 25.95 -1.83
CA SER A 310 17.60 27.12 -2.15
C SER A 310 18.64 28.21 -1.95
N GLY A 311 19.18 28.71 -3.07
CA GLY A 311 20.25 29.70 -3.02
C GLY A 311 19.73 31.01 -2.45
N VAL A 312 19.54 30.95 -1.18
CA VAL A 312 19.55 32.04 -0.25
C VAL A 312 20.75 31.79 0.63
N GLU A 313 21.94 31.82 0.03
CA GLU A 313 23.07 32.38 0.75
C GLU A 313 22.56 33.69 1.29
N ASP A 314 22.82 33.98 2.57
CA ASP A 314 22.73 35.33 3.08
C ASP A 314 23.60 36.19 2.16
N ILE A 315 22.95 36.81 1.17
CA ILE A 315 23.64 37.60 0.16
C ILE A 315 24.18 38.80 0.90
N THR A 316 25.48 38.82 1.09
CA THR A 316 26.16 40.07 1.42
C THR A 316 25.89 40.96 0.20
N ILE A 317 24.92 41.88 0.35
CA ILE A 317 24.50 42.76 -0.74
C ILE A 317 25.73 43.54 -1.15
N ASP A 318 26.27 43.25 -2.35
CA ASP A 318 27.31 44.11 -2.94
C ASP A 318 26.63 45.41 -3.39
N PRO A 319 26.84 46.52 -2.69
CA PRO A 319 26.17 47.78 -3.02
C PRO A 319 26.74 48.42 -4.29
N THR A 320 27.79 47.89 -4.90
CA THR A 320 28.52 48.54 -6.00
C THR A 320 27.94 48.20 -7.36
N GLY A 321 26.98 47.25 -7.47
CA GLY A 321 26.35 46.85 -8.75
C GLY A 321 24.94 47.42 -8.92
N ILE A 322 24.46 47.42 -10.19
CA ILE A 322 23.08 47.82 -10.46
C ILE A 322 22.18 46.57 -10.31
N TRP A 323 21.14 46.77 -9.54
CA TRP A 323 20.10 45.75 -9.26
C TRP A 323 18.83 46.09 -10.01
N TYR A 324 18.17 45.09 -10.59
CA TYR A 324 16.95 45.24 -11.36
C TYR A 324 15.85 44.39 -10.79
N ASP A 325 14.61 44.86 -10.85
CA ASP A 325 13.43 43.98 -10.67
C ASP A 325 13.20 43.12 -11.93
N LEU A 326 12.20 42.26 -11.90
CA LEU A 326 11.84 41.39 -13.05
C LEU A 326 11.32 42.19 -14.28
N LEU A 327 10.97 43.44 -14.10
CA LEU A 327 10.49 44.32 -15.16
C LEU A 327 11.63 45.14 -15.76
N GLY A 328 12.88 44.99 -15.22
CA GLY A 328 14.05 45.72 -15.68
C GLY A 328 14.23 47.14 -15.08
N ASN A 329 13.47 47.48 -14.04
CA ASN A 329 13.65 48.75 -13.32
C ASN A 329 14.84 48.60 -12.36
N VAL A 330 15.64 49.67 -12.26
CA VAL A 330 16.71 49.76 -11.26
C VAL A 330 16.12 49.91 -9.88
N ILE A 331 16.56 49.10 -8.94
CA ILE A 331 16.07 49.08 -7.55
C ILE A 331 17.19 49.27 -6.56
N ASP A 332 16.86 49.75 -5.37
CA ASP A 332 17.77 49.73 -4.23
C ASP A 332 17.65 48.37 -3.47
N PRO A 333 18.69 47.52 -3.49
CA PRO A 333 18.62 46.22 -2.90
C PRO A 333 18.52 46.21 -1.38
N THR A 334 18.75 47.36 -0.74
CA THR A 334 18.64 47.46 0.74
C THR A 334 17.20 47.66 1.22
N THR A 335 16.34 48.13 0.33
CA THR A 335 14.94 48.49 0.64
C THR A 335 13.92 47.64 -0.14
N TYR A 336 14.31 47.10 -1.29
CA TYR A 336 13.43 46.30 -2.14
C TYR A 336 13.26 44.90 -1.58
N LYS A 337 12.03 44.35 -1.66
CA LYS A 337 11.72 42.99 -1.32
C LYS A 337 11.10 42.31 -2.54
N GLY A 338 11.62 41.15 -2.90
CA GLY A 338 11.15 40.39 -4.04
C GLY A 338 12.26 39.80 -4.88
N ILE A 339 11.91 39.37 -6.09
CA ILE A 339 12.86 38.77 -7.01
C ILE A 339 13.59 39.86 -7.78
N VAL A 340 14.92 39.79 -7.80
CA VAL A 340 15.79 40.80 -8.44
C VAL A 340 16.85 40.10 -9.30
N ILE A 341 17.43 40.91 -10.24
CA ILE A 341 18.52 40.47 -11.11
C ILE A 341 19.73 41.37 -10.84
N HIS A 342 20.86 40.72 -10.56
CA HIS A 342 22.16 41.39 -10.43
C HIS A 342 23.24 40.55 -11.12
N ASN A 343 24.07 41.17 -11.94
CA ASN A 343 25.13 40.52 -12.69
C ASN A 343 24.66 39.26 -13.48
N LYS A 344 23.46 39.35 -14.09
CA LYS A 344 22.79 38.26 -14.84
C LYS A 344 22.35 37.08 -13.98
N GLN A 345 22.39 37.17 -12.67
CA GLN A 345 21.91 36.15 -11.72
C GLN A 345 20.63 36.65 -11.03
N LYS A 346 19.80 35.70 -10.65
CA LYS A 346 18.50 35.95 -10.00
C LYS A 346 18.64 35.73 -8.49
N TYR A 347 18.15 36.71 -7.72
CA TYR A 347 18.16 36.69 -6.24
C TYR A 347 16.77 36.97 -5.69
N ILE A 348 16.56 36.63 -4.43
CA ILE A 348 15.34 36.99 -3.68
C ILE A 348 15.76 37.85 -2.48
N LEU A 349 15.36 39.10 -2.47
CA LEU A 349 15.54 39.99 -1.32
C LEU A 349 14.30 39.88 -0.42
N ARG A 350 14.52 39.68 0.88
CA ARG A 350 13.46 39.46 1.87
C ARG A 350 13.28 40.63 2.82
#